data_3e36a3a6d2046d4106dc6b2e9b6447e3
#
_entry.id   3e36a3a6d2046d4106dc6b2e9b6447e3
#
_cell.length_a   1.000
_cell.length_b   1.000
_cell.length_c   1.000
_cell.angle_alpha   90.00
_cell.angle_beta   90.00
_cell.angle_gamma   90.00
#
_symmetry.space_group_name_H-M   'P 1'
#
loop_
_entity.id
_entity.type
_entity.pdbx_description
1 polymer ?
#
loop_
_entity_poly.entity_id
_entity_poly.type
_entity_poly.pdbx_seq_one_letter_code
_entity_poly.pdbx_strand_id
1 'polypeptide(L)'
;NKHIGRVYRLAAEIAAMENATGEGDEDLIRAMHRAIVDVTSGVETFGFNAAIAKLYGFTATLSKSKAGSAAKRQAMLVLAQLMAPMTPHLSEEVWALLGGAGFIIDAPWPVADEAMLVESTITLPIQINGKRRSEIAVAADLPKEEIEKLVLAMDAVVRALDGATPKKLIVVPGRIVNIVI
;
A
#
# COMPACT_ATOMS: atom_id res chain seq x y z
N ASN A 1 0.66 -23.66 -12.51
CA ASN A 1 1.25 -22.72 -11.57
C ASN A 1 0.14 -22.02 -10.76
N LYS A 2 0.17 -22.16 -9.42
CA LYS A 2 -0.92 -21.69 -8.53
C LYS A 2 -1.15 -20.16 -8.61
N HIS A 3 -0.11 -19.38 -8.83
CA HIS A 3 -0.23 -17.91 -8.88
C HIS A 3 -0.91 -17.44 -10.17
N ILE A 4 -0.53 -17.96 -11.31
CA ILE A 4 -1.16 -17.66 -12.62
C ILE A 4 -2.69 -17.90 -12.54
N GLY A 5 -3.10 -19.07 -12.03
CA GLY A 5 -4.51 -19.37 -11.87
C GLY A 5 -5.24 -18.47 -10.86
N ARG A 6 -4.53 -17.95 -9.84
CA ARG A 6 -5.10 -16.96 -8.91
C ARG A 6 -5.33 -15.62 -9.60
N VAL A 7 -4.35 -15.13 -10.35
CA VAL A 7 -4.44 -13.86 -11.09
C VAL A 7 -5.60 -13.90 -12.07
N TYR A 8 -5.72 -14.97 -12.86
CA TYR A 8 -6.81 -15.09 -13.83
C TYR A 8 -8.20 -15.13 -13.15
N ARG A 9 -8.36 -15.91 -12.09
CA ARG A 9 -9.64 -15.94 -11.35
C ARG A 9 -10.00 -14.59 -10.76
N LEU A 10 -9.01 -13.89 -10.16
CA LEU A 10 -9.21 -12.54 -9.62
C LEU A 10 -9.63 -11.56 -10.70
N ALA A 11 -9.03 -11.65 -11.90
CA ALA A 11 -9.42 -10.83 -13.04
C ALA A 11 -10.86 -11.11 -13.48
N ALA A 12 -11.26 -12.38 -13.54
CA ALA A 12 -12.63 -12.76 -13.89
C ALA A 12 -13.65 -12.28 -12.85
N GLU A 13 -13.32 -12.39 -11.55
CA GLU A 13 -14.15 -11.85 -10.47
C GLU A 13 -14.33 -10.32 -10.61
N ILE A 14 -13.24 -9.58 -10.86
CA ILE A 14 -13.29 -8.13 -11.03
C ILE A 14 -14.06 -7.74 -12.29
N ALA A 15 -13.90 -8.48 -13.40
CA ALA A 15 -14.61 -8.23 -14.64
C ALA A 15 -16.14 -8.35 -14.47
N ALA A 16 -16.58 -9.28 -13.61
CA ALA A 16 -18.00 -9.51 -13.32
C ALA A 16 -18.60 -8.53 -12.29
N MET A 17 -17.79 -7.68 -11.62
CA MET A 17 -18.30 -6.72 -10.64
C MET A 17 -19.06 -5.58 -11.32
N GLU A 18 -20.19 -5.18 -10.71
CA GLU A 18 -20.87 -3.93 -11.07
C GLU A 18 -20.01 -2.72 -10.69
N ASN A 19 -20.17 -1.61 -11.45
CA ASN A 19 -19.39 -0.41 -11.17
C ASN A 19 -19.77 0.20 -9.81
N ALA A 20 -18.80 0.25 -8.92
CA ALA A 20 -18.93 0.81 -7.59
C ALA A 20 -17.60 1.41 -7.11
N THR A 21 -17.69 2.39 -6.22
CA THR A 21 -16.57 2.88 -5.40
C THR A 21 -16.54 2.12 -4.07
N GLY A 22 -15.40 2.12 -3.40
CA GLY A 22 -15.22 1.45 -2.11
C GLY A 22 -14.34 2.23 -1.15
N GLU A 23 -14.43 1.93 0.14
CA GLU A 23 -13.65 2.59 1.19
C GLU A 23 -12.13 2.42 1.02
N GLY A 24 -11.70 1.39 0.31
CA GLY A 24 -10.27 1.10 0.10
C GLY A 24 -9.74 1.57 -1.26
N ASP A 25 -10.45 2.43 -1.99
CA ASP A 25 -10.05 2.87 -3.33
C ASP A 25 -8.69 3.58 -3.31
N GLU A 26 -8.51 4.56 -2.43
CA GLU A 26 -7.28 5.33 -2.33
C GLU A 26 -6.10 4.46 -1.92
N ASP A 27 -6.28 3.59 -0.92
CA ASP A 27 -5.23 2.68 -0.45
C ASP A 27 -4.77 1.71 -1.55
N LEU A 28 -5.72 1.19 -2.35
CA LEU A 28 -5.42 0.31 -3.46
C LEU A 28 -4.66 1.05 -4.57
N ILE A 29 -5.08 2.26 -4.92
CA ILE A 29 -4.41 3.09 -5.91
C ILE A 29 -2.98 3.45 -5.47
N ARG A 30 -2.78 3.81 -4.20
CA ARG A 30 -1.43 3.99 -3.64
C ARG A 30 -0.57 2.74 -3.75
N ALA A 31 -1.13 1.57 -3.39
CA ALA A 31 -0.42 0.30 -3.51
C ALA A 31 -0.08 -0.03 -4.97
N MET A 32 -0.94 0.31 -5.91
CA MET A 32 -0.70 0.19 -7.34
C MET A 32 0.49 1.05 -7.80
N HIS A 33 0.54 2.33 -7.41
CA HIS A 33 1.66 3.22 -7.77
C HIS A 33 2.98 2.76 -7.17
N ARG A 34 2.99 2.25 -5.93
CA ARG A 34 4.18 1.61 -5.35
C ARG A 34 4.62 0.37 -6.12
N ALA A 35 3.67 -0.48 -6.53
CA ALA A 35 3.98 -1.66 -7.33
C ALA A 35 4.60 -1.27 -8.69
N ILE A 36 4.14 -0.19 -9.33
CA ILE A 36 4.74 0.32 -10.57
C ILE A 36 6.22 0.65 -10.33
N VAL A 37 6.55 1.44 -9.30
CA VAL A 37 7.94 1.81 -9.01
C VAL A 37 8.80 0.59 -8.70
N ASP A 38 8.35 -0.26 -7.78
CA ASP A 38 9.10 -1.43 -7.32
C ASP A 38 9.38 -2.43 -8.45
N VAL A 39 8.38 -2.70 -9.30
CA VAL A 39 8.53 -3.65 -10.41
C VAL A 39 9.35 -3.05 -11.54
N THR A 40 9.14 -1.78 -11.89
CA THR A 40 9.94 -1.08 -12.89
C THR A 40 11.42 -1.13 -12.53
N SER A 41 11.78 -0.73 -11.30
CA SER A 41 13.15 -0.81 -10.82
C SER A 41 13.72 -2.24 -10.87
N GLY A 42 12.90 -3.25 -10.51
CA GLY A 42 13.31 -4.65 -10.59
C GLY A 42 13.56 -5.13 -12.02
N VAL A 43 12.77 -4.68 -12.98
CA VAL A 43 12.95 -5.01 -14.42
C VAL A 43 14.18 -4.31 -14.99
N GLU A 44 14.34 -3.00 -14.74
CA GLU A 44 15.47 -2.20 -15.22
C GLU A 44 16.82 -2.68 -14.72
N THR A 45 16.86 -3.18 -13.47
CA THR A 45 18.07 -3.70 -12.84
C THR A 45 18.27 -5.22 -13.03
N PHE A 46 17.45 -5.87 -13.87
CA PHE A 46 17.43 -7.33 -14.05
C PHE A 46 17.20 -8.14 -12.76
N GLY A 47 16.63 -7.49 -11.75
CA GLY A 47 16.26 -8.08 -10.46
C GLY A 47 14.91 -8.81 -10.49
N PHE A 48 14.67 -9.68 -11.48
CA PHE A 48 13.37 -10.32 -11.72
C PHE A 48 12.80 -11.07 -10.51
N ASN A 49 13.64 -11.69 -9.68
CA ASN A 49 13.15 -12.36 -8.47
C ASN A 49 12.51 -11.37 -7.48
N ALA A 50 13.10 -10.19 -7.33
CA ALA A 50 12.54 -9.12 -6.49
C ALA A 50 11.24 -8.57 -7.11
N ALA A 51 11.22 -8.32 -8.42
CA ALA A 51 10.02 -7.88 -9.15
C ALA A 51 8.88 -8.90 -8.98
N ILE A 52 9.14 -10.20 -9.14
CA ILE A 52 8.14 -11.26 -8.96
C ILE A 52 7.60 -11.27 -7.52
N ALA A 53 8.45 -11.09 -6.51
CA ALA A 53 8.01 -11.02 -5.12
C ALA A 53 7.07 -9.82 -4.88
N LYS A 54 7.36 -8.66 -5.49
CA LYS A 54 6.50 -7.47 -5.44
C LYS A 54 5.16 -7.69 -6.13
N LEU A 55 5.15 -8.36 -7.30
CA LEU A 55 3.92 -8.75 -8.01
C LEU A 55 3.04 -9.68 -7.16
N TYR A 56 3.63 -10.64 -6.44
CA TYR A 56 2.89 -11.49 -5.50
C TYR A 56 2.28 -10.69 -4.35
N GLY A 57 3.04 -9.77 -3.78
CA GLY A 57 2.58 -8.87 -2.73
C GLY A 57 1.40 -8.01 -3.22
N PHE A 58 1.55 -7.37 -4.37
CA PHE A 58 0.49 -6.53 -4.94
C PHE A 58 -0.76 -7.34 -5.31
N THR A 59 -0.61 -8.54 -5.89
CA THR A 59 -1.75 -9.44 -6.14
C THR A 59 -2.52 -9.77 -4.85
N ALA A 60 -1.79 -10.00 -3.75
CA ALA A 60 -2.42 -10.28 -2.45
C ALA A 60 -3.14 -9.06 -1.88
N THR A 61 -2.58 -7.86 -2.02
CA THR A 61 -3.21 -6.59 -1.63
C THR A 61 -4.48 -6.35 -2.41
N LEU A 62 -4.44 -6.47 -3.74
CA LEU A 62 -5.60 -6.33 -4.61
C LEU A 62 -6.72 -7.32 -4.26
N SER A 63 -6.37 -8.58 -4.02
CA SER A 63 -7.34 -9.63 -3.67
C SER A 63 -8.04 -9.38 -2.34
N LYS A 64 -7.38 -8.76 -1.36
CA LYS A 64 -7.92 -8.48 -0.02
C LYS A 64 -8.55 -7.09 0.10
N SER A 65 -8.36 -6.24 -0.89
CA SER A 65 -8.82 -4.85 -0.85
C SER A 65 -10.35 -4.76 -0.76
N LYS A 66 -10.83 -3.80 0.01
CA LYS A 66 -12.25 -3.40 0.07
C LYS A 66 -12.61 -2.33 -0.96
N ALA A 67 -11.70 -2.02 -1.87
CA ALA A 67 -11.92 -1.08 -2.96
C ALA A 67 -13.07 -1.51 -3.86
N GLY A 68 -13.71 -0.54 -4.48
CA GLY A 68 -14.74 -0.75 -5.47
C GLY A 68 -14.20 -1.29 -6.80
N SER A 69 -15.10 -1.66 -7.68
CA SER A 69 -14.75 -2.30 -8.95
C SER A 69 -13.92 -1.41 -9.88
N ALA A 70 -14.14 -0.09 -9.86
CA ALA A 70 -13.39 0.85 -10.70
C ALA A 70 -11.90 0.83 -10.35
N ALA A 71 -11.56 1.01 -9.05
CA ALA A 71 -10.19 0.97 -8.57
C ALA A 71 -9.55 -0.42 -8.75
N LYS A 72 -10.30 -1.51 -8.48
CA LYS A 72 -9.83 -2.88 -8.69
C LYS A 72 -9.54 -3.18 -10.16
N ARG A 73 -10.40 -2.72 -11.09
CA ARG A 73 -10.20 -2.88 -12.52
C ARG A 73 -8.93 -2.16 -12.99
N GLN A 74 -8.75 -0.90 -12.57
CA GLN A 74 -7.54 -0.13 -12.86
C GLN A 74 -6.29 -0.85 -12.31
N ALA A 75 -6.32 -1.26 -11.06
CA ALA A 75 -5.21 -1.95 -10.42
C ALA A 75 -4.88 -3.29 -11.09
N MET A 76 -5.90 -4.02 -11.58
CA MET A 76 -5.72 -5.29 -12.26
C MET A 76 -5.15 -5.12 -13.68
N LEU A 77 -5.55 -4.07 -14.40
CA LEU A 77 -4.96 -3.72 -15.71
C LEU A 77 -3.48 -3.39 -15.56
N VAL A 78 -3.13 -2.58 -14.55
CA VAL A 78 -1.72 -2.26 -14.24
C VAL A 78 -0.95 -3.53 -13.83
N LEU A 79 -1.53 -4.40 -13.00
CA LEU A 79 -0.90 -5.67 -12.64
C LEU A 79 -0.60 -6.51 -13.89
N ALA A 80 -1.53 -6.58 -14.85
CA ALA A 80 -1.33 -7.29 -16.10
C ALA A 80 -0.16 -6.70 -16.92
N GLN A 81 -0.07 -5.35 -17.02
CA GLN A 81 1.05 -4.68 -17.69
C GLN A 81 2.39 -5.00 -17.03
N LEU A 82 2.46 -4.90 -15.70
CA LEU A 82 3.68 -5.20 -14.94
C LEU A 82 4.10 -6.67 -15.04
N MET A 83 3.16 -7.58 -15.24
CA MET A 83 3.40 -9.02 -15.43
C MET A 83 3.77 -9.39 -16.87
N ALA A 84 3.46 -8.56 -17.87
CA ALA A 84 3.61 -8.87 -19.28
C ALA A 84 5.01 -9.36 -19.69
N PRO A 85 6.14 -8.78 -19.19
CA PRO A 85 7.48 -9.28 -19.51
C PRO A 85 7.73 -10.73 -19.07
N MET A 86 7.01 -11.22 -18.06
CA MET A 86 7.22 -12.53 -17.46
C MET A 86 6.13 -13.55 -17.81
N THR A 87 4.92 -13.08 -18.05
CA THR A 87 3.74 -13.93 -18.34
C THR A 87 2.87 -13.33 -19.45
N PRO A 88 3.40 -13.16 -20.68
CA PRO A 88 2.73 -12.40 -21.75
C PRO A 88 1.34 -12.92 -22.09
N HIS A 89 1.14 -14.24 -22.19
CA HIS A 89 -0.16 -14.81 -22.54
C HIS A 89 -1.22 -14.56 -21.45
N LEU A 90 -0.86 -14.71 -20.17
CA LEU A 90 -1.78 -14.40 -19.08
C LEU A 90 -2.14 -12.93 -19.07
N SER A 91 -1.14 -12.07 -19.28
CA SER A 91 -1.32 -10.63 -19.25
C SER A 91 -2.24 -10.15 -20.39
N GLU A 92 -2.07 -10.71 -21.59
CA GLU A 92 -2.95 -10.43 -22.73
C GLU A 92 -4.40 -10.86 -22.47
N GLU A 93 -4.60 -12.06 -21.93
CA GLU A 93 -5.94 -12.55 -21.57
C GLU A 93 -6.62 -11.68 -20.51
N VAL A 94 -5.89 -11.27 -19.48
CA VAL A 94 -6.41 -10.38 -18.43
C VAL A 94 -6.73 -9.00 -18.99
N TRP A 95 -5.85 -8.46 -19.85
CA TRP A 95 -6.04 -7.18 -20.52
C TRP A 95 -7.32 -7.15 -21.33
N ALA A 96 -7.51 -8.15 -22.20
CA ALA A 96 -8.70 -8.29 -23.02
C ALA A 96 -9.97 -8.49 -22.17
N LEU A 97 -9.92 -9.34 -21.15
CA LEU A 97 -11.04 -9.61 -20.24
C LEU A 97 -11.55 -8.37 -19.51
N LEU A 98 -10.64 -7.45 -19.19
CA LEU A 98 -10.97 -6.19 -18.50
C LEU A 98 -11.24 -5.02 -19.44
N GLY A 99 -11.26 -5.25 -20.76
CA GLY A 99 -11.57 -4.22 -21.75
C GLY A 99 -10.40 -3.27 -22.05
N GLY A 100 -9.17 -3.75 -21.90
CA GLY A 100 -7.98 -3.03 -22.35
C GLY A 100 -8.01 -2.80 -23.86
N ALA A 101 -7.57 -1.63 -24.30
CA ALA A 101 -7.58 -1.27 -25.72
C ALA A 101 -6.36 -1.86 -26.46
N GLY A 102 -6.60 -2.51 -27.61
CA GLY A 102 -5.55 -3.11 -28.42
C GLY A 102 -4.84 -4.27 -27.69
N PHE A 103 -3.58 -4.52 -28.06
CA PHE A 103 -2.75 -5.51 -27.40
C PHE A 103 -1.98 -4.90 -26.23
N ILE A 104 -1.79 -5.66 -25.16
CA ILE A 104 -1.07 -5.19 -23.98
C ILE A 104 0.38 -4.82 -24.29
N ILE A 105 0.99 -5.48 -25.28
CA ILE A 105 2.37 -5.20 -25.69
C ILE A 105 2.54 -3.82 -26.32
N ASP A 106 1.47 -3.28 -26.93
CA ASP A 106 1.46 -1.95 -27.54
C ASP A 106 1.09 -0.86 -26.54
N ALA A 107 0.61 -1.26 -25.36
CA ALA A 107 0.26 -0.32 -24.30
C ALA A 107 1.52 0.29 -23.67
N PRO A 108 1.52 1.61 -23.37
CA PRO A 108 2.67 2.24 -22.70
C PRO A 108 2.89 1.61 -21.33
N TRP A 109 4.18 1.47 -20.95
CA TRP A 109 4.51 1.02 -19.59
C TRP A 109 3.90 1.96 -18.55
N PRO A 110 3.29 1.43 -17.49
CA PRO A 110 2.62 2.27 -16.50
C PRO A 110 3.61 3.16 -15.75
N VAL A 111 3.23 4.42 -15.55
CA VAL A 111 4.03 5.42 -14.84
C VAL A 111 3.37 5.71 -13.48
N ALA A 112 4.18 5.75 -12.43
CA ALA A 112 3.69 6.09 -11.11
C ALA A 112 3.46 7.60 -10.97
N ASP A 113 2.36 7.97 -10.30
CA ASP A 113 2.14 9.34 -9.84
C ASP A 113 2.89 9.53 -8.52
N GLU A 114 3.81 10.49 -8.49
CA GLU A 114 4.63 10.80 -7.32
C GLU A 114 3.77 11.25 -6.12
N ALA A 115 2.66 11.94 -6.36
CA ALA A 115 1.74 12.34 -5.30
C ALA A 115 1.12 11.14 -4.57
N MET A 116 0.95 10.01 -5.26
CA MET A 116 0.44 8.77 -4.67
C MET A 116 1.51 7.97 -3.92
N LEU A 117 2.79 8.31 -4.07
CA LEU A 117 3.91 7.65 -3.38
C LEU A 117 4.19 8.27 -2.01
N VAL A 118 3.72 9.49 -1.76
CA VAL A 118 3.83 10.14 -0.46
C VAL A 118 3.01 9.34 0.56
N GLU A 119 3.66 8.90 1.63
CA GLU A 119 2.94 8.22 2.72
C GLU A 119 2.03 9.21 3.42
N SER A 120 0.72 8.97 3.31
CA SER A 120 -0.26 9.79 4.03
C SER A 120 -0.25 9.52 5.53
N THR A 121 0.25 8.34 5.94
CA THR A 121 0.35 7.94 7.35
C THR A 121 1.71 7.32 7.68
N ILE A 122 2.22 7.64 8.84
CA ILE A 122 3.43 7.05 9.41
C ILE A 122 3.08 6.38 10.74
N THR A 123 3.70 5.24 11.02
CA THR A 123 3.57 4.58 12.32
C THR A 123 4.75 4.99 13.20
N LEU A 124 4.44 5.68 14.29
CA LEU A 124 5.43 6.12 15.28
C LEU A 124 5.43 5.15 16.48
N PRO A 125 6.55 4.48 16.77
CA PRO A 125 6.68 3.74 18.00
C PRO A 125 6.71 4.70 19.19
N ILE A 126 5.98 4.35 20.27
CA ILE A 126 5.93 5.10 21.52
C ILE A 126 6.78 4.39 22.55
N GLN A 127 7.75 5.13 23.09
CA GLN A 127 8.59 4.68 24.20
C GLN A 127 8.24 5.44 25.47
N ILE A 128 8.33 4.74 26.60
CA ILE A 128 8.26 5.33 27.93
C ILE A 128 9.53 4.93 28.68
N ASN A 129 10.33 5.92 29.09
CA ASN A 129 11.65 5.73 29.67
C ASN A 129 12.54 4.79 28.82
N GLY A 130 12.54 4.97 27.50
CA GLY A 130 13.34 4.20 26.54
C GLY A 130 12.81 2.80 26.19
N LYS A 131 11.72 2.33 26.81
CA LYS A 131 11.10 1.03 26.48
C LYS A 131 9.88 1.22 25.60
N ARG A 132 9.83 0.55 24.44
CA ARG A 132 8.67 0.54 23.54
C ARG A 132 7.45 -0.04 24.28
N ARG A 133 6.34 0.71 24.28
CA ARG A 133 5.09 0.33 24.96
C ARG A 133 3.91 0.23 24.00
N SER A 134 3.89 1.05 22.95
CA SER A 134 2.80 1.12 22.00
C SER A 134 3.30 1.68 20.67
N GLU A 135 2.39 1.87 19.73
CA GLU A 135 2.62 2.58 18.48
C GLU A 135 1.36 3.34 18.09
N ILE A 136 1.52 4.41 17.32
CA ILE A 136 0.41 5.21 16.79
C ILE A 136 0.63 5.45 15.29
N ALA A 137 -0.43 5.24 14.49
CA ALA A 137 -0.45 5.67 13.09
C ALA A 137 -1.01 7.09 13.02
N VAL A 138 -0.25 8.01 12.47
CA VAL A 138 -0.62 9.42 12.31
C VAL A 138 -0.34 9.87 10.88
N ALA A 139 -1.02 10.95 10.43
CA ALA A 139 -0.71 11.57 9.16
C ALA A 139 0.77 12.00 9.14
N ALA A 140 1.46 11.80 8.00
CA ALA A 140 2.89 12.09 7.88
C ALA A 140 3.22 13.57 8.07
N ASP A 141 2.27 14.44 7.77
CA ASP A 141 2.32 15.90 7.89
C ASP A 141 1.69 16.43 9.19
N LEU A 142 1.25 15.54 10.11
CA LEU A 142 0.60 15.95 11.35
C LEU A 142 1.56 16.77 12.23
N PRO A 143 1.15 17.98 12.68
CA PRO A 143 1.97 18.81 13.56
C PRO A 143 2.35 18.10 14.85
N LYS A 144 3.55 18.39 15.36
CA LYS A 144 4.09 17.79 16.57
C LYS A 144 3.15 17.92 17.77
N GLU A 145 2.51 19.05 17.94
CA GLU A 145 1.58 19.37 19.02
C GLU A 145 0.32 18.48 18.97
N GLU A 146 -0.14 18.13 17.77
CA GLU A 146 -1.27 17.21 17.60
C GLU A 146 -0.86 15.77 17.89
N ILE A 147 0.35 15.35 17.46
CA ILE A 147 0.89 14.02 17.81
C ILE A 147 1.01 13.89 19.33
N GLU A 148 1.49 14.91 20.02
CA GLU A 148 1.61 14.94 21.47
C GLU A 148 0.25 14.73 22.17
N LYS A 149 -0.79 15.44 21.72
CA LYS A 149 -2.16 15.28 22.25
C LYS A 149 -2.70 13.87 22.04
N LEU A 150 -2.57 13.34 20.82
CA LEU A 150 -3.04 12.00 20.50
C LEU A 150 -2.33 10.93 21.33
N VAL A 151 -1.03 11.04 21.47
CA VAL A 151 -0.22 10.08 22.25
C VAL A 151 -0.60 10.10 23.72
N LEU A 152 -0.79 11.28 24.31
CA LEU A 152 -1.19 11.40 25.73
C LEU A 152 -2.61 10.91 26.01
N ALA A 153 -3.49 10.90 25.00
CA ALA A 153 -4.84 10.37 25.09
C ALA A 153 -4.94 8.84 24.92
N MET A 154 -3.87 8.17 24.52
CA MET A 154 -3.88 6.71 24.34
C MET A 154 -3.98 5.96 25.66
N ASP A 155 -4.89 5.00 25.76
CA ASP A 155 -5.09 4.15 26.95
C ASP A 155 -3.81 3.47 27.44
N ALA A 156 -2.95 3.02 26.53
CA ALA A 156 -1.69 2.39 26.85
C ALA A 156 -0.71 3.36 27.52
N VAL A 157 -0.73 4.63 27.12
CA VAL A 157 0.11 5.70 27.69
C VAL A 157 -0.48 6.16 29.02
N VAL A 158 -1.79 6.39 29.09
CA VAL A 158 -2.50 6.80 30.32
C VAL A 158 -2.27 5.79 31.44
N ARG A 159 -2.41 4.49 31.14
CA ARG A 159 -2.12 3.41 32.11
C ARG A 159 -0.66 3.37 32.56
N ALA A 160 0.25 3.62 31.63
CA ALA A 160 1.68 3.57 31.94
C ALA A 160 2.17 4.81 32.70
N LEU A 161 1.46 5.94 32.59
CA LEU A 161 1.70 7.14 33.39
C LEU A 161 1.18 7.04 34.82
N ASP A 162 0.16 6.19 35.06
CA ASP A 162 -0.45 5.94 36.38
C ASP A 162 -0.74 7.26 37.16
N GLY A 163 -1.28 8.26 36.46
CA GLY A 163 -1.57 9.58 37.02
C GLY A 163 -0.38 10.54 37.12
N ALA A 164 0.82 10.10 36.74
CA ALA A 164 2.00 10.98 36.75
C ALA A 164 1.97 11.91 35.49
N THR A 165 2.39 13.15 35.67
CA THR A 165 2.64 14.08 34.56
C THR A 165 4.00 13.78 33.93
N PRO A 166 4.08 13.65 32.58
CA PRO A 166 5.36 13.43 31.93
C PRO A 166 6.30 14.61 32.17
N LYS A 167 7.54 14.35 32.58
CA LYS A 167 8.59 15.37 32.70
C LYS A 167 9.00 15.92 31.35
N LYS A 168 9.02 15.06 30.33
CA LYS A 168 9.39 15.43 28.98
C LYS A 168 8.70 14.53 27.96
N LEU A 169 8.17 15.12 26.89
CA LEU A 169 7.65 14.41 25.73
C LEU A 169 8.48 14.84 24.52
N ILE A 170 9.12 13.89 23.87
CA ILE A 170 10.00 14.11 22.74
C ILE A 170 9.39 13.44 21.51
N VAL A 171 8.93 14.22 20.57
CA VAL A 171 8.45 13.73 19.26
C VAL A 171 9.56 13.97 18.25
N VAL A 172 10.05 12.90 17.64
CA VAL A 172 10.95 12.95 16.48
C VAL A 172 10.10 12.58 15.27
N PRO A 173 9.74 13.56 14.41
CA PRO A 173 8.89 13.34 13.25
C PRO A 173 9.40 12.18 12.40
N GLY A 174 8.49 11.30 11.95
CA GLY A 174 8.83 10.14 11.13
C GLY A 174 9.60 9.01 11.81
N ARG A 175 9.94 9.13 13.11
CA ARG A 175 10.80 8.13 13.79
C ARG A 175 10.23 7.56 15.07
N ILE A 176 9.92 8.41 16.07
CA ILE A 176 9.59 7.91 17.40
C ILE A 176 8.96 9.00 18.28
N VAL A 177 8.14 8.57 19.23
CA VAL A 177 7.72 9.39 20.39
C VAL A 177 8.30 8.77 21.66
N ASN A 178 9.00 9.58 22.45
CA ASN A 178 9.54 9.16 23.73
C ASN A 178 8.99 10.01 24.87
N ILE A 179 8.44 9.34 25.88
CA ILE A 179 7.88 9.94 27.10
C ILE A 179 8.84 9.63 28.25
N VAL A 180 9.23 10.67 28.97
CA VAL A 180 10.06 10.55 30.17
C VAL A 180 9.21 10.92 31.38
N ILE A 181 9.13 10.03 32.35
CA ILE A 181 8.40 10.18 33.61
C ILE A 181 9.38 10.54 34.74
#